data_8dd3166299159e6fd66d90e6ad8b53ea
#
_entry.id   8dd3166299159e6fd66d90e6ad8b53ea
#
_cell.length_a   1.000
_cell.length_b   1.000
_cell.length_c   1.000
_cell.angle_alpha   90.00
_cell.angle_beta   90.00
_cell.angle_gamma   90.00
#
_symmetry.space_group_name_H-M   'P 1'
#
loop_
_entity.id
_entity.type
_entity.pdbx_description
1 polymer ?
#
loop_
_entity_poly.entity_id
_entity_poly.type
_entity_poly.pdbx_seq_one_letter_code
_entity_poly.pdbx_strand_id
1 'polypeptide(L)'
;VFSYLIAFFAFFDALPADIQHFMIHTSLVRRFNTEVAEALTKDINVHEVLEYLQRQHLFIIQFNEPRQWFRYHHLLREFLQHKLTLMHSGNLSDLHFRASQAFLKLGYIVGAVDH
;
A
#
# COMPACT_ATOMS: atom_id res chain seq x y z
N VAL A 1 -17.96 13.18 5.74
CA VAL A 1 -17.16 12.39 4.80
C VAL A 1 -16.27 13.28 3.94
N PHE A 2 -16.83 14.33 3.33
CA PHE A 2 -16.05 15.22 2.48
C PHE A 2 -14.97 15.99 3.25
N SER A 3 -15.30 16.51 4.44
CA SER A 3 -14.31 17.24 5.25
C SER A 3 -13.15 16.33 5.65
N TYR A 4 -13.45 15.07 5.90
CA TYR A 4 -12.46 14.06 6.24
C TYR A 4 -11.50 13.80 5.07
N LEU A 5 -12.08 13.64 3.88
CA LEU A 5 -11.28 13.43 2.67
C LEU A 5 -10.42 14.63 2.32
N ILE A 6 -10.96 15.85 2.48
CA ILE A 6 -10.22 17.07 2.21
C ILE A 6 -9.03 17.20 3.17
N ALA A 7 -9.26 16.94 4.46
CA ALA A 7 -8.19 16.98 5.45
C ALA A 7 -7.13 15.93 5.13
N PHE A 8 -7.55 14.76 4.68
CA PHE A 8 -6.63 13.69 4.29
C PHE A 8 -5.82 14.08 3.06
N PHE A 9 -6.44 14.68 2.05
CA PHE A 9 -5.74 15.16 0.86
C PHE A 9 -4.61 16.12 1.23
N ALA A 10 -4.90 17.12 2.06
CA ALA A 10 -3.90 18.08 2.49
C ALA A 10 -2.76 17.40 3.26
N PHE A 11 -3.11 16.45 4.11
CA PHE A 11 -2.14 15.70 4.89
C PHE A 11 -1.25 14.85 4.00
N PHE A 12 -1.85 14.14 3.05
CA PHE A 12 -1.11 13.26 2.14
C PHE A 12 -0.12 14.06 1.30
N ASP A 13 -0.54 15.21 0.77
CA ASP A 13 0.33 16.05 -0.05
C ASP A 13 1.52 16.59 0.73
N ALA A 14 1.42 16.67 2.05
CA ALA A 14 2.51 17.14 2.91
C ALA A 14 3.51 16.02 3.26
N LEU A 15 3.20 14.77 2.96
CA LEU A 15 4.10 13.67 3.27
C LEU A 15 5.33 13.68 2.36
N PRO A 16 6.48 13.15 2.84
CA PRO A 16 7.64 12.96 1.97
C PRO A 16 7.31 12.13 0.74
N ALA A 17 8.00 12.40 -0.36
CA ALA A 17 7.72 11.75 -1.64
C ALA A 17 7.84 10.23 -1.58
N ASP A 18 8.82 9.70 -0.85
CA ASP A 18 9.01 8.26 -0.72
C ASP A 18 7.86 7.58 0.04
N ILE A 19 7.32 8.27 1.05
CA ILE A 19 6.16 7.78 1.80
C ILE A 19 4.92 7.77 0.89
N GLN A 20 4.72 8.83 0.12
CA GLN A 20 3.61 8.89 -0.84
C GLN A 20 3.71 7.75 -1.86
N HIS A 21 4.90 7.55 -2.41
CA HIS A 21 5.15 6.49 -3.39
C HIS A 21 4.84 5.11 -2.80
N PHE A 22 5.31 4.87 -1.60
CA PHE A 22 5.05 3.61 -0.89
C PHE A 22 3.56 3.36 -0.73
N MET A 23 2.83 4.35 -0.22
CA MET A 23 1.39 4.20 0.02
C MET A 23 0.62 3.96 -1.26
N ILE A 24 0.94 4.71 -2.31
CA ILE A 24 0.26 4.57 -3.60
C ILE A 24 0.46 3.16 -4.16
N HIS A 25 1.70 2.66 -4.15
CA HIS A 25 1.99 1.36 -4.76
C HIS A 25 1.48 0.18 -3.94
N THR A 26 1.54 0.26 -2.61
CA THR A 26 1.02 -0.82 -1.76
C THR A 26 -0.51 -0.85 -1.74
N SER A 27 -1.18 0.22 -2.16
CA SER A 27 -2.64 0.23 -2.25
C SER A 27 -3.19 -0.70 -3.33
N LEU A 28 -2.32 -1.18 -4.22
CA LEU A 28 -2.72 -2.12 -5.27
C LEU A 28 -3.33 -3.39 -4.69
N VAL A 29 -2.81 -3.85 -3.57
CA VAL A 29 -3.25 -5.09 -2.92
C VAL A 29 -4.17 -4.77 -1.74
N ARG A 30 -5.00 -5.74 -1.36
CA ARG A 30 -5.92 -5.56 -0.23
C ARG A 30 -5.20 -5.56 1.10
N ARG A 31 -4.11 -6.32 1.17
CA ARG A 31 -3.27 -6.40 2.36
C ARG A 31 -1.83 -6.63 1.93
N PHE A 32 -0.91 -6.23 2.77
CA PHE A 32 0.50 -6.44 2.48
C PHE A 32 1.28 -6.66 3.76
N ASN A 33 2.40 -7.33 3.64
CA ASN A 33 3.42 -7.41 4.66
C ASN A 33 4.70 -6.77 4.12
N THR A 34 5.79 -6.85 4.84
CA THR A 34 7.07 -6.29 4.41
C THR A 34 7.50 -6.84 3.05
N GLU A 35 7.37 -8.15 2.85
CA GLU A 35 7.83 -8.79 1.62
C GLU A 35 7.03 -8.35 0.40
N VAL A 36 5.71 -8.28 0.54
CA VAL A 36 4.84 -7.80 -0.55
C VAL A 36 5.13 -6.33 -0.85
N ALA A 37 5.31 -5.52 0.19
CA ALA A 37 5.62 -4.10 0.01
C ALA A 37 6.96 -3.92 -0.71
N GLU A 38 7.96 -4.72 -0.39
CA GLU A 38 9.25 -4.68 -1.07
C GLU A 38 9.12 -5.04 -2.55
N ALA A 39 8.25 -5.98 -2.88
CA ALA A 39 8.01 -6.37 -4.27
C ALA A 39 7.35 -5.25 -5.09
N LEU A 40 6.57 -4.39 -4.45
CA LEU A 40 5.81 -3.33 -5.12
C LEU A 40 6.54 -1.99 -5.14
N THR A 41 7.60 -1.85 -4.36
CA THR A 41 8.34 -0.58 -4.26
C THR A 41 9.82 -0.83 -4.55
N LYS A 42 10.52 0.21 -5.01
CA LYS A 42 11.96 0.14 -5.28
C LYS A 42 12.66 1.26 -4.52
N ASP A 43 13.87 0.96 -4.05
CA ASP A 43 14.73 1.95 -3.40
C ASP A 43 14.08 2.65 -2.21
N ILE A 44 13.19 1.94 -1.52
CA ILE A 44 12.51 2.45 -0.34
C ILE A 44 12.81 1.51 0.83
N ASN A 45 13.18 2.08 1.96
CA ASN A 45 13.34 1.30 3.17
C ASN A 45 11.97 1.01 3.77
N VAL A 46 11.42 -0.16 3.48
CA VAL A 46 10.07 -0.53 3.87
C VAL A 46 9.88 -0.50 5.38
N HIS A 47 10.87 -0.97 6.14
CA HIS A 47 10.78 -0.97 7.61
C HIS A 47 10.63 0.44 8.18
N GLU A 48 11.41 1.38 7.67
CA GLU A 48 11.33 2.78 8.12
C GLU A 48 9.99 3.40 7.76
N VAL A 49 9.49 3.12 6.58
CA VAL A 49 8.19 3.66 6.14
C VAL A 49 7.07 3.09 7.00
N LEU A 50 7.06 1.79 7.23
CA LEU A 50 6.02 1.17 8.06
C LEU A 50 6.05 1.70 9.48
N GLU A 51 7.24 1.88 10.05
CA GLU A 51 7.38 2.47 11.37
C GLU A 51 6.84 3.89 11.42
N TYR A 52 7.15 4.68 10.40
CA TYR A 52 6.64 6.05 10.27
C TYR A 52 5.11 6.06 10.23
N LEU A 53 4.52 5.22 9.38
CA LEU A 53 3.06 5.18 9.21
C LEU A 53 2.36 4.74 10.49
N GLN A 54 2.93 3.78 11.21
CA GLN A 54 2.37 3.34 12.48
C GLN A 54 2.42 4.44 13.54
N ARG A 55 3.51 5.19 13.60
CA ARG A 55 3.64 6.30 14.55
C ARG A 55 2.65 7.43 14.27
N GLN A 56 2.35 7.66 13.00
CA GLN A 56 1.43 8.71 12.60
C GLN A 56 -0.04 8.29 12.69
N HIS A 57 -0.32 7.02 12.95
CA HIS A 57 -1.69 6.48 13.00
C HIS A 57 -2.50 6.81 11.75
N LEU A 58 -1.90 6.63 10.58
CA LEU A 58 -2.44 7.08 9.31
C LEU A 58 -3.35 6.06 8.63
N PHE A 59 -4.50 5.76 9.21
CA PHE A 59 -5.51 4.91 8.58
C PHE A 59 -4.96 3.59 8.06
N ILE A 60 -3.85 3.15 8.63
CA ILE A 60 -3.28 1.84 8.35
C ILE A 60 -3.66 0.91 9.50
N ILE A 61 -4.17 -0.25 9.14
CA ILE A 61 -4.62 -1.23 10.11
C ILE A 61 -3.61 -2.38 10.12
N GLN A 62 -3.09 -2.66 11.31
CA GLN A 62 -2.15 -3.76 11.50
C GLN A 62 -2.87 -4.96 12.11
N PHE A 63 -2.62 -6.15 11.60
CA PHE A 63 -3.08 -7.39 12.22
C PHE A 63 -1.95 -8.42 12.18
N ASN A 64 -1.90 -9.28 13.18
CA ASN A 64 -0.70 -10.07 13.49
C ASN A 64 -0.88 -11.57 13.32
N GLU A 65 -1.47 -12.04 12.24
CA GLU A 65 -1.65 -13.48 12.11
C GLU A 65 -1.34 -13.98 10.71
N PRO A 66 -0.43 -14.93 10.61
CA PRO A 66 0.62 -15.34 11.55
C PRO A 66 1.82 -14.41 11.55
N ARG A 67 1.83 -13.44 10.66
CA ARG A 67 2.88 -12.41 10.52
C ARG A 67 2.25 -11.04 10.61
N GLN A 68 3.08 -10.01 10.70
CA GLN A 68 2.57 -8.64 10.65
C GLN A 68 2.04 -8.32 9.27
N TRP A 69 0.75 -8.16 9.18
CA TRP A 69 0.06 -7.75 7.98
C TRP A 69 -0.53 -6.37 8.16
N PHE A 70 -0.65 -5.64 7.06
CA PHE A 70 -1.17 -4.27 7.05
C PHE A 70 -2.21 -4.12 5.96
N ARG A 71 -3.17 -3.25 6.20
CA ARG A 71 -4.09 -2.81 5.16
C ARG A 71 -4.48 -1.37 5.42
N TYR A 72 -4.86 -0.69 4.37
CA TYR A 72 -5.37 0.67 4.49
C TYR A 72 -6.88 0.63 4.72
N HIS A 73 -7.40 1.63 5.44
CA HIS A 73 -8.84 1.85 5.49
C HIS A 73 -9.35 2.00 4.05
N HIS A 74 -10.55 1.45 3.77
CA HIS A 74 -11.01 1.37 2.39
C HIS A 74 -11.13 2.72 1.68
N LEU A 75 -11.51 3.79 2.38
CA LEU A 75 -11.60 5.12 1.78
C LEU A 75 -10.22 5.65 1.39
N LEU A 76 -9.24 5.42 2.23
CA LEU A 76 -7.85 5.79 1.91
C LEU A 76 -7.36 4.97 0.72
N ARG A 77 -7.64 3.68 0.72
CA ARG A 77 -7.21 2.81 -0.37
C ARG A 77 -7.80 3.26 -1.71
N GLU A 78 -9.07 3.64 -1.74
CA GLU A 78 -9.69 4.15 -2.96
C GLU A 78 -9.00 5.40 -3.48
N PHE A 79 -8.67 6.32 -2.59
CA PHE A 79 -7.93 7.52 -2.94
C PHE A 79 -6.55 7.18 -3.53
N LEU A 80 -5.84 6.28 -2.86
CA LEU A 80 -4.50 5.88 -3.30
C LEU A 80 -4.55 5.14 -4.64
N GLN A 81 -5.54 4.28 -4.84
CA GLN A 81 -5.71 3.56 -6.10
C GLN A 81 -6.02 4.50 -7.26
N HIS A 82 -6.77 5.56 -7.00
CA HIS A 82 -7.03 6.58 -8.01
C HIS A 82 -5.71 7.24 -8.44
N LYS A 83 -4.86 7.59 -7.48
CA LYS A 83 -3.55 8.15 -7.79
C LYS A 83 -2.66 7.16 -8.53
N LEU A 84 -2.71 5.90 -8.16
CA LEU A 84 -1.95 4.85 -8.85
C LEU A 84 -2.36 4.75 -10.31
N THR A 85 -3.64 4.78 -10.59
CA THR A 85 -4.16 4.74 -11.95
C THR A 85 -3.65 5.92 -12.78
N LEU A 86 -3.63 7.11 -12.18
CA LEU A 86 -3.13 8.30 -12.86
C LEU A 86 -1.63 8.22 -13.15
N MET A 87 -0.85 7.64 -12.24
CA MET A 87 0.60 7.52 -12.40
C MET A 87 1.01 6.46 -13.41
N HIS A 88 0.26 5.36 -13.47
CA HIS A 88 0.60 4.19 -14.27
C HIS A 88 -0.48 3.89 -15.31
N SER A 89 -0.96 4.92 -15.97
CA SER A 89 -2.01 4.78 -16.99
C SER A 89 -1.64 3.68 -18.00
N GLY A 90 -2.38 2.57 -17.97
CA GLY A 90 -2.19 1.46 -18.89
C GLY A 90 -1.08 0.49 -18.55
N ASN A 91 -0.39 0.64 -17.41
CA ASN A 91 0.77 -0.20 -17.09
C ASN A 91 0.71 -0.83 -15.68
N LEU A 92 -0.50 -1.17 -15.23
CA LEU A 92 -0.65 -1.82 -13.92
C LEU A 92 -0.35 -3.31 -13.95
N SER A 93 -0.33 -3.93 -15.12
CA SER A 93 -0.13 -5.38 -15.24
C SER A 93 1.19 -5.85 -14.61
N ASP A 94 2.26 -5.07 -14.76
CA ASP A 94 3.55 -5.42 -14.18
C ASP A 94 3.50 -5.43 -12.65
N LEU A 95 2.81 -4.44 -12.07
CA LEU A 95 2.66 -4.38 -10.62
C LEU A 95 1.80 -5.52 -10.09
N HIS A 96 0.72 -5.87 -10.79
CA HIS A 96 -0.10 -7.01 -10.44
C HIS A 96 0.71 -8.31 -10.49
N PHE A 97 1.54 -8.46 -11.51
CA PHE A 97 2.40 -9.63 -11.64
C PHE A 97 3.36 -9.75 -10.45
N ARG A 98 4.02 -8.65 -10.09
CA ARG A 98 4.95 -8.64 -8.95
C ARG A 98 4.22 -8.97 -7.63
N ALA A 99 3.02 -8.45 -7.45
CA ALA A 99 2.23 -8.77 -6.27
C ALA A 99 1.88 -10.25 -6.22
N SER A 100 1.45 -10.82 -7.34
CA SER A 100 1.14 -12.25 -7.43
C SER A 100 2.35 -13.11 -7.10
N GLN A 101 3.51 -12.75 -7.62
CA GLN A 101 4.74 -13.49 -7.35
C GLN A 101 5.10 -13.44 -5.87
N ALA A 102 4.94 -12.29 -5.24
CA ALA A 102 5.24 -12.14 -3.82
C ALA A 102 4.32 -13.01 -2.96
N PHE A 103 3.03 -13.04 -3.27
CA PHE A 103 2.08 -13.88 -2.54
C PHE A 103 2.35 -15.37 -2.75
N LEU A 104 2.71 -15.77 -3.96
CA LEU A 104 3.06 -17.17 -4.24
C LEU A 104 4.30 -17.60 -3.47
N LYS A 105 5.32 -16.74 -3.38
CA LYS A 105 6.52 -17.01 -2.59
C LYS A 105 6.20 -17.23 -1.13
N LEU A 106 5.20 -16.53 -0.62
CA LEU A 106 4.77 -16.66 0.77
C LEU A 106 3.87 -17.88 0.99
N GLY A 107 3.45 -18.57 -0.08
CA GLY A 107 2.55 -19.70 0.01
C GLY A 107 1.09 -19.32 0.19
N TYR A 108 0.73 -18.09 -0.09
CA TYR A 108 -0.64 -17.59 0.05
C TYR A 108 -1.32 -17.53 -1.32
N ILE A 109 -1.77 -18.68 -1.82
CA ILE A 109 -2.41 -18.77 -3.13
C ILE A 109 -3.65 -17.87 -3.21
N VAL A 110 -4.45 -17.80 -2.14
CA VAL A 110 -5.63 -16.96 -2.09
C VAL A 110 -5.24 -15.49 -2.25
N GLY A 111 -4.17 -15.06 -1.58
CA GLY A 111 -3.66 -13.70 -1.71
C GLY A 111 -3.21 -13.38 -3.12
N ALA A 112 -2.56 -14.32 -3.80
CA ALA A 112 -2.11 -14.13 -5.17
C ALA A 112 -3.27 -13.95 -6.15
N VAL A 113 -4.39 -14.62 -5.91
CA VAL A 113 -5.59 -14.48 -6.74
C VAL A 113 -6.37 -13.23 -6.37
N ASP A 114 -6.34 -12.83 -5.12
CA ASP A 114 -7.21 -11.79 -4.57
C ASP A 114 -6.66 -10.36 -4.74
N HIS A 115 -5.38 -10.24 -5.06
CA HIS A 115 -4.83 -8.90 -5.21
C HIS A 115 -5.45 -8.20 -6.41
#